data_ad3a3a1c1d7d08cc7ceef0e381032c19
#
_entry.id   ad3a3a1c1d7d08cc7ceef0e381032c19
#
_cell.length_a   1.000
_cell.length_b   1.000
_cell.length_c   1.000
_cell.angle_alpha   90.00
_cell.angle_beta   90.00
_cell.angle_gamma   90.00
#
_symmetry.space_group_name_H-M   'P 1'
#
loop_
_entity.id
_entity.type
_entity.pdbx_description
1 polymer ?
#
loop_
_entity_poly.entity_id
_entity_poly.type
_entity_poly.pdbx_seq_one_letter_code
_entity_poly.pdbx_strand_id
1 'polypeptide(L)'
;MPTRRTFLQLGAAASVLGFDLAPALAQSRELKISRTTETRSTCPYCSVSCGVIIHTLGDRAKNVTAQVVHVEGDPDHPINRGTLCPKGASLQQDIVNPRRLMKPQVRRPGSDHWEDIPWEIAIDEIARLVKKTRDETFVAQDAQGRTVNRCEGIAWNGGCTDTNEFNYLVVKTMRSLGVCGLENQARV
;
A
#
# COMPACT_ATOMS: atom_id res chain seq x y z
N MET A 1 22.79 8.40 -28.77
CA MET A 1 21.33 8.59 -28.90
C MET A 1 21.06 10.08 -29.09
N PRO A 2 20.18 10.50 -29.98
CA PRO A 2 19.88 11.92 -30.17
C PRO A 2 19.22 12.48 -28.92
N THR A 3 19.60 13.70 -28.53
CA THR A 3 19.00 14.40 -27.39
C THR A 3 17.61 14.93 -27.78
N ARG A 4 16.75 15.24 -26.78
CA ARG A 4 15.45 15.89 -27.00
C ARG A 4 15.59 17.16 -27.87
N ARG A 5 16.65 17.92 -27.68
CA ARG A 5 16.96 19.13 -28.46
C ARG A 5 17.25 18.80 -29.93
N THR A 6 18.03 17.75 -30.18
CA THR A 6 18.32 17.27 -31.54
C THR A 6 17.06 16.76 -32.24
N PHE A 7 16.16 16.09 -31.51
CA PHE A 7 14.88 15.63 -32.05
C PHE A 7 13.96 16.81 -32.46
N LEU A 8 13.86 17.83 -31.60
CA LEU A 8 13.08 19.03 -31.92
C LEU A 8 13.68 19.84 -33.09
N GLN A 9 15.01 19.91 -33.18
CA GLN A 9 15.69 20.57 -34.28
C GLN A 9 15.50 19.83 -35.59
N LEU A 10 15.51 18.50 -35.59
CA LEU A 10 15.20 17.69 -36.79
C LEU A 10 13.74 17.82 -37.20
N GLY A 11 12.79 17.92 -36.26
CA GLY A 11 11.39 18.18 -36.54
C GLY A 11 11.16 19.57 -37.18
N ALA A 12 11.82 20.59 -36.66
CA ALA A 12 11.78 21.94 -37.26
C ALA A 12 12.42 22.00 -38.66
N ALA A 13 13.53 21.29 -38.86
CA ALA A 13 14.17 21.20 -40.18
C ALA A 13 13.31 20.44 -41.20
N ALA A 14 12.60 19.39 -40.78
CA ALA A 14 11.69 18.63 -41.62
C ALA A 14 10.50 19.51 -42.13
N SER A 15 9.94 20.35 -41.27
CA SER A 15 8.87 21.28 -41.67
C SER A 15 9.33 22.35 -42.65
N VAL A 16 10.58 22.82 -42.53
CA VAL A 16 11.18 23.78 -43.49
C VAL A 16 11.43 23.11 -44.85
N LEU A 17 11.65 21.80 -44.89
CA LEU A 17 11.82 21.02 -46.12
C LEU A 17 10.50 20.56 -46.75
N GLY A 18 9.34 21.05 -46.26
CA GLY A 18 8.03 20.77 -46.84
C GLY A 18 7.44 19.40 -46.45
N PHE A 19 7.96 18.73 -45.47
CA PHE A 19 7.33 17.51 -44.92
C PHE A 19 6.12 17.91 -44.07
N ASP A 20 4.93 17.47 -44.48
CA ASP A 20 3.72 17.61 -43.67
C ASP A 20 3.72 16.60 -42.53
N LEU A 21 3.89 17.10 -41.29
CA LEU A 21 3.86 16.28 -40.07
C LEU A 21 2.44 16.13 -39.47
N ALA A 22 1.45 16.84 -40.07
CA ALA A 22 0.07 16.80 -39.55
C ALA A 22 -0.53 15.39 -39.54
N PRO A 23 -0.33 14.49 -40.52
CA PRO A 23 -0.80 13.12 -40.47
C PRO A 23 -0.13 12.30 -39.37
N ALA A 24 1.15 12.51 -39.13
CA ALA A 24 1.88 11.79 -38.09
C ALA A 24 1.47 12.24 -36.68
N LEU A 25 1.20 13.54 -36.50
CA LEU A 25 0.68 14.10 -35.26
C LEU A 25 -0.78 13.67 -34.99
N ALA A 26 -1.60 13.59 -36.03
CA ALA A 26 -2.98 13.10 -35.93
C ALA A 26 -3.07 11.61 -35.55
N GLN A 27 -2.03 10.82 -35.83
CA GLN A 27 -1.92 9.40 -35.43
C GLN A 27 -1.27 9.21 -34.06
N SER A 28 -0.74 10.26 -33.43
CA SER A 28 -0.20 10.17 -32.10
C SER A 28 -1.33 9.79 -31.12
N ARG A 29 -1.18 8.63 -30.48
CA ARG A 29 -2.14 8.21 -29.43
C ARG A 29 -2.04 9.18 -28.27
N GLU A 30 -3.21 9.67 -27.82
CA GLU A 30 -3.28 10.43 -26.58
C GLU A 30 -2.68 9.62 -25.43
N LEU A 31 -1.88 10.27 -24.59
CA LEU A 31 -1.28 9.58 -23.44
C LEU A 31 -2.37 9.06 -22.52
N LYS A 32 -2.22 7.84 -22.04
CA LYS A 32 -3.15 7.16 -21.14
C LYS A 32 -3.52 8.01 -19.92
N ILE A 33 -2.62 8.88 -19.48
CA ILE A 33 -2.77 9.71 -18.28
C ILE A 33 -3.27 11.13 -18.55
N SER A 34 -3.49 11.52 -19.82
CA SER A 34 -3.83 12.90 -20.19
C SER A 34 -5.17 13.41 -19.63
N ARG A 35 -6.09 12.49 -19.28
CA ARG A 35 -7.42 12.81 -18.73
C ARG A 35 -7.67 12.18 -17.37
N THR A 36 -6.62 11.86 -16.66
CA THR A 36 -6.74 11.23 -15.34
C THR A 36 -6.82 12.26 -14.22
N THR A 37 -7.46 11.87 -13.12
CA THR A 37 -7.31 12.55 -11.85
C THR A 37 -6.12 11.97 -11.12
N GLU A 38 -5.23 12.85 -10.68
CA GLU A 38 -4.03 12.49 -9.91
C GLU A 38 -4.32 12.52 -8.41
N THR A 39 -3.93 11.48 -7.72
CA THR A 39 -3.99 11.41 -6.26
C THR A 39 -2.62 11.02 -5.72
N ARG A 40 -2.04 11.88 -4.88
CA ARG A 40 -0.77 11.58 -4.21
C ARG A 40 -0.99 10.63 -3.03
N SER A 41 -0.11 9.66 -2.90
CA SER A 41 -0.15 8.65 -1.85
C SER A 41 1.26 8.16 -1.54
N THR A 42 1.38 7.19 -0.64
CA THR A 42 2.64 6.51 -0.31
C THR A 42 2.59 5.05 -0.70
N CYS A 43 3.74 4.52 -1.11
CA CYS A 43 3.92 3.10 -1.42
C CYS A 43 3.75 2.25 -0.14
N PRO A 44 2.95 1.16 -0.16
CA PRO A 44 2.67 0.36 1.03
C PRO A 44 3.72 -0.71 1.34
N TYR A 45 4.77 -0.89 0.51
CA TYR A 45 5.63 -2.07 0.59
C TYR A 45 6.71 -2.03 1.66
N CYS A 46 7.21 -0.86 2.03
CA CYS A 46 8.24 -0.79 3.07
C CYS A 46 8.27 0.58 3.74
N SER A 47 9.01 0.66 4.85
CA SER A 47 9.15 1.88 5.66
C SER A 47 9.90 3.03 4.97
N VAL A 48 10.43 2.84 3.75
CA VAL A 48 10.95 3.94 2.93
C VAL A 48 9.85 4.93 2.58
N SER A 49 8.58 4.47 2.45
CA SER A 49 7.40 5.31 2.21
C SER A 49 7.55 6.19 0.97
N CYS A 50 8.00 5.60 -0.15
CA CYS A 50 8.13 6.33 -1.41
C CYS A 50 6.81 7.00 -1.80
N GLY A 51 6.87 8.28 -2.19
CA GLY A 51 5.70 8.98 -2.76
C GLY A 51 5.33 8.42 -4.12
N VAL A 52 4.04 8.24 -4.33
CA VAL A 52 3.46 7.77 -5.59
C VAL A 52 2.32 8.68 -6.03
N ILE A 53 2.14 8.80 -7.34
CA ILE A 53 0.99 9.43 -7.97
C ILE A 53 0.12 8.33 -8.56
N ILE A 54 -1.13 8.27 -8.12
CA ILE A 54 -2.13 7.33 -8.59
C ILE A 54 -3.03 8.04 -9.59
N HIS A 55 -3.05 7.57 -10.82
CA HIS A 55 -3.87 8.10 -11.90
C HIS A 55 -5.16 7.30 -12.03
N THR A 56 -6.30 7.97 -11.91
CA THR A 56 -7.62 7.37 -12.02
C THR A 56 -8.41 7.95 -13.17
N LEU A 57 -9.12 7.10 -13.91
CA LEU A 57 -10.17 7.47 -14.84
C LEU A 57 -11.52 7.16 -14.22
N GLY A 58 -12.46 8.07 -14.35
CA GLY A 58 -13.81 7.96 -13.83
C GLY A 58 -14.28 9.27 -13.26
N ASP A 59 -15.60 9.40 -13.13
CA ASP A 59 -16.22 10.61 -12.60
C ASP A 59 -17.45 10.21 -11.78
N ARG A 60 -17.34 10.34 -10.47
CA ARG A 60 -18.42 10.03 -9.54
C ARG A 60 -19.69 10.85 -9.78
N ALA A 61 -19.53 12.10 -10.22
CA ALA A 61 -20.66 12.98 -10.53
C ALA A 61 -21.45 12.48 -11.76
N LYS A 62 -20.81 11.69 -12.61
CA LYS A 62 -21.43 11.06 -13.79
C LYS A 62 -21.73 9.58 -13.59
N ASN A 63 -21.70 9.07 -12.37
CA ASN A 63 -21.86 7.64 -12.04
C ASN A 63 -20.87 6.70 -12.76
N VAL A 64 -19.69 7.20 -13.12
CA VAL A 64 -18.61 6.39 -13.69
C VAL A 64 -17.67 5.99 -12.58
N THR A 65 -17.56 4.69 -12.34
CA THR A 65 -16.66 4.12 -11.33
C THR A 65 -15.20 4.46 -11.69
N ALA A 66 -14.49 5.05 -10.73
CA ALA A 66 -13.08 5.37 -10.90
C ALA A 66 -12.25 4.08 -11.01
N GLN A 67 -11.38 4.03 -12.02
CA GLN A 67 -10.43 2.94 -12.23
C GLN A 67 -9.01 3.44 -12.16
N VAL A 68 -8.15 2.75 -11.44
CA VAL A 68 -6.71 3.03 -11.42
C VAL A 68 -6.10 2.55 -12.73
N VAL A 69 -5.57 3.48 -13.51
CA VAL A 69 -5.01 3.21 -14.85
C VAL A 69 -3.50 3.28 -14.88
N HIS A 70 -2.88 4.00 -13.94
CA HIS A 70 -1.43 4.12 -13.84
C HIS A 70 -1.01 4.49 -12.41
N VAL A 71 0.19 4.07 -12.02
CA VAL A 71 0.87 4.51 -10.79
C VAL A 71 2.32 4.81 -11.14
N GLU A 72 2.80 5.95 -10.72
CA GLU A 72 4.19 6.36 -10.91
C GLU A 72 4.77 6.99 -9.63
N GLY A 73 6.09 7.17 -9.60
CA GLY A 73 6.75 7.84 -8.48
C GLY A 73 6.51 9.34 -8.52
N ASP A 74 6.23 9.93 -7.35
CA ASP A 74 6.05 11.37 -7.21
C ASP A 74 7.41 12.09 -7.29
N PRO A 75 7.66 12.91 -8.33
CA PRO A 75 8.93 13.62 -8.50
C PRO A 75 9.15 14.70 -7.42
N ASP A 76 8.08 15.19 -6.80
CA ASP A 76 8.17 16.22 -5.75
C ASP A 76 8.40 15.60 -4.36
N HIS A 77 8.30 14.27 -4.23
CA HIS A 77 8.49 13.61 -2.95
C HIS A 77 9.96 13.60 -2.52
N PRO A 78 10.31 14.07 -1.31
CA PRO A 78 11.71 14.30 -0.90
C PRO A 78 12.55 13.02 -0.83
N ILE A 79 11.93 11.85 -0.60
CA ILE A 79 12.64 10.58 -0.42
C ILE A 79 13.01 9.95 -1.76
N ASN A 80 12.04 9.69 -2.61
CA ASN A 80 12.24 8.93 -3.85
C ASN A 80 12.35 9.80 -5.12
N ARG A 81 11.93 11.05 -5.10
CA ARG A 81 12.07 12.00 -6.21
C ARG A 81 11.65 11.42 -7.57
N GLY A 82 10.53 10.72 -7.59
CA GLY A 82 9.99 10.05 -8.78
C GLY A 82 10.55 8.65 -9.07
N THR A 83 11.58 8.19 -8.36
CA THR A 83 12.12 6.83 -8.57
C THR A 83 11.34 5.81 -7.77
N LEU A 84 11.15 4.62 -8.34
CA LEU A 84 10.52 3.48 -7.68
C LEU A 84 11.36 2.21 -7.89
N CYS A 85 11.37 1.35 -6.88
CA CYS A 85 11.87 -0.01 -7.04
C CYS A 85 10.87 -0.86 -7.87
N PRO A 86 11.22 -2.06 -8.34
CA PRO A 86 10.31 -2.89 -9.14
C PRO A 86 8.95 -3.15 -8.49
N LYS A 87 8.87 -3.29 -7.16
CA LYS A 87 7.61 -3.47 -6.44
C LYS A 87 6.72 -2.22 -6.53
N GLY A 88 7.29 -1.03 -6.27
CA GLY A 88 6.54 0.22 -6.40
C GLY A 88 6.11 0.51 -7.83
N ALA A 89 6.95 0.18 -8.81
CA ALA A 89 6.61 0.33 -10.24
C ALA A 89 5.48 -0.61 -10.69
N SER A 90 5.31 -1.76 -10.05
CA SER A 90 4.23 -2.72 -10.33
C SER A 90 2.97 -2.53 -9.45
N LEU A 91 2.93 -1.51 -8.61
CA LEU A 91 1.86 -1.29 -7.63
C LEU A 91 0.46 -1.25 -8.24
N GLN A 92 0.31 -0.71 -9.45
CA GLN A 92 -0.96 -0.73 -10.17
C GLN A 92 -1.51 -2.16 -10.31
N GLN A 93 -0.65 -3.13 -10.64
CA GLN A 93 -1.07 -4.52 -10.85
C GLN A 93 -1.61 -5.16 -9.57
N ASP A 94 -1.07 -4.78 -8.41
CA ASP A 94 -1.58 -5.26 -7.12
C ASP A 94 -2.91 -4.60 -6.76
N ILE A 95 -3.07 -3.30 -7.03
CA ILE A 95 -4.31 -2.57 -6.76
C ILE A 95 -5.47 -3.16 -7.56
N VAL A 96 -5.28 -3.44 -8.85
CA VAL A 96 -6.34 -3.93 -9.75
C VAL A 96 -6.41 -5.45 -9.86
N ASN A 97 -5.63 -6.18 -9.07
CA ASN A 97 -5.58 -7.63 -9.14
C ASN A 97 -6.94 -8.25 -8.76
N PRO A 98 -7.56 -9.04 -9.63
CA PRO A 98 -8.85 -9.69 -9.33
C PRO A 98 -8.76 -10.73 -8.21
N ARG A 99 -7.54 -11.22 -7.89
CA ARG A 99 -7.30 -12.16 -6.78
C ARG A 99 -7.01 -11.47 -5.45
N ARG A 100 -7.07 -10.14 -5.41
CA ARG A 100 -6.88 -9.41 -4.16
C ARG A 100 -7.99 -9.76 -3.17
N LEU A 101 -7.61 -10.11 -1.94
CA LEU A 101 -8.58 -10.34 -0.87
C LEU A 101 -9.28 -9.04 -0.51
N MET A 102 -10.60 -9.01 -0.71
CA MET A 102 -11.45 -7.85 -0.43
C MET A 102 -12.27 -8.01 0.85
N LYS A 103 -12.28 -9.22 1.42
CA LYS A 103 -12.99 -9.56 2.65
C LYS A 103 -12.07 -10.35 3.58
N PRO A 104 -12.29 -10.28 4.89
CA PRO A 104 -11.64 -11.21 5.81
C PRO A 104 -12.02 -12.64 5.50
N GLN A 105 -11.09 -13.55 5.73
CA GLN A 105 -11.33 -14.99 5.60
C GLN A 105 -10.99 -15.68 6.91
N VAL A 106 -11.78 -16.67 7.26
CA VAL A 106 -11.55 -17.54 8.42
C VAL A 106 -11.42 -18.99 7.97
N ARG A 107 -10.49 -19.71 8.58
CA ARG A 107 -10.42 -21.16 8.47
C ARG A 107 -10.83 -21.76 9.82
N ARG A 108 -11.98 -22.39 9.84
CA ARG A 108 -12.52 -23.00 11.06
C ARG A 108 -11.70 -24.23 11.48
N PRO A 109 -11.61 -24.56 12.78
CA PRO A 109 -10.98 -25.78 13.21
C PRO A 109 -11.53 -27.01 12.52
N GLY A 110 -10.64 -27.83 11.94
CA GLY A 110 -11.03 -29.03 11.17
C GLY A 110 -11.44 -28.76 9.72
N SER A 111 -11.56 -27.50 9.29
CA SER A 111 -11.85 -27.16 7.90
C SER A 111 -10.59 -27.23 7.03
N ASP A 112 -10.75 -27.65 5.77
CA ASP A 112 -9.71 -27.66 4.73
C ASP A 112 -9.77 -26.43 3.80
N HIS A 113 -10.78 -25.57 3.96
CA HIS A 113 -10.99 -24.39 3.14
C HIS A 113 -11.16 -23.11 3.96
N TRP A 114 -11.04 -21.97 3.28
CA TRP A 114 -11.26 -20.64 3.82
C TRP A 114 -12.66 -20.15 3.49
N GLU A 115 -13.30 -19.46 4.44
CA GLU A 115 -14.64 -18.89 4.31
C GLU A 115 -14.54 -17.37 4.40
N ASP A 116 -15.19 -16.66 3.47
CA ASP A 116 -15.35 -15.22 3.55
C ASP A 116 -16.32 -14.86 4.68
N ILE A 117 -15.92 -13.93 5.54
CA ILE A 117 -16.76 -13.40 6.62
C ILE A 117 -16.87 -11.87 6.56
N PRO A 118 -17.96 -11.28 7.06
CA PRO A 118 -18.06 -9.82 7.22
C PRO A 118 -16.98 -9.27 8.17
N TRP A 119 -16.57 -8.04 7.95
CA TRP A 119 -15.57 -7.35 8.78
C TRP A 119 -16.00 -7.28 10.25
N GLU A 120 -17.28 -7.01 10.51
CA GLU A 120 -17.83 -6.91 11.86
C GLU A 120 -17.65 -8.22 12.63
N ILE A 121 -17.92 -9.35 11.98
CA ILE A 121 -17.75 -10.68 12.58
C ILE A 121 -16.26 -10.96 12.82
N ALA A 122 -15.39 -10.66 11.85
CA ALA A 122 -13.95 -10.87 12.00
C ALA A 122 -13.39 -10.08 13.18
N ILE A 123 -13.72 -8.79 13.28
CA ILE A 123 -13.26 -7.91 14.35
C ILE A 123 -13.76 -8.41 15.72
N ASP A 124 -15.02 -8.79 15.80
CA ASP A 124 -15.66 -9.27 17.03
C ASP A 124 -15.04 -10.57 17.53
N GLU A 125 -14.80 -11.54 16.63
CA GLU A 125 -14.16 -12.80 16.97
C GLU A 125 -12.72 -12.59 17.43
N ILE A 126 -11.94 -11.75 16.73
CA ILE A 126 -10.57 -11.41 17.11
C ILE A 126 -10.56 -10.70 18.48
N ALA A 127 -11.42 -9.70 18.68
CA ALA A 127 -11.49 -8.96 19.94
C ALA A 127 -11.83 -9.87 21.12
N ARG A 128 -12.79 -10.80 20.94
CA ARG A 128 -13.13 -11.79 21.97
C ARG A 128 -11.97 -12.73 22.30
N LEU A 129 -11.23 -13.21 21.29
CA LEU A 129 -10.08 -14.07 21.49
C LEU A 129 -8.94 -13.32 22.22
N VAL A 130 -8.64 -12.10 21.80
CA VAL A 130 -7.64 -11.23 22.44
C VAL A 130 -8.02 -10.97 23.90
N LYS A 131 -9.28 -10.59 24.16
CA LYS A 131 -9.76 -10.35 25.50
C LYS A 131 -9.66 -11.62 26.38
N LYS A 132 -10.14 -12.74 25.88
CA LYS A 132 -10.09 -14.03 26.60
C LYS A 132 -8.66 -14.40 26.97
N THR A 133 -7.76 -14.42 25.98
CA THR A 133 -6.36 -14.79 26.21
C THR A 133 -5.68 -13.83 27.19
N ARG A 134 -5.95 -12.54 27.06
CA ARG A 134 -5.43 -11.54 27.98
C ARG A 134 -5.93 -11.74 29.40
N ASP A 135 -7.25 -11.94 29.60
CA ASP A 135 -7.83 -12.14 30.92
C ASP A 135 -7.29 -13.41 31.60
N GLU A 136 -6.97 -14.46 30.84
CA GLU A 136 -6.41 -15.71 31.34
C GLU A 136 -4.90 -15.64 31.66
N THR A 137 -4.15 -14.76 30.98
CA THR A 137 -2.67 -14.77 31.03
C THR A 137 -2.05 -13.45 31.51
N PHE A 138 -2.86 -12.47 31.91
CA PHE A 138 -2.36 -11.18 32.40
C PHE A 138 -1.86 -11.28 33.84
N VAL A 139 -0.62 -10.86 34.03
CA VAL A 139 0.05 -10.83 35.33
C VAL A 139 0.23 -9.39 35.77
N ALA A 140 -0.53 -8.96 36.79
CA ALA A 140 -0.44 -7.60 37.33
C ALA A 140 0.83 -7.42 38.21
N GLN A 141 1.15 -8.42 39.04
CA GLN A 141 2.30 -8.40 39.92
C GLN A 141 3.08 -9.71 39.80
N ASP A 142 4.38 -9.65 39.96
CA ASP A 142 5.24 -10.84 40.00
C ASP A 142 5.23 -11.50 41.39
N ALA A 143 5.97 -12.59 41.51
CA ALA A 143 6.09 -13.36 42.79
C ALA A 143 6.71 -12.52 43.91
N GLN A 144 7.36 -11.41 43.64
CA GLN A 144 7.95 -10.50 44.60
C GLN A 144 7.06 -9.29 44.90
N GLY A 145 5.81 -9.25 44.40
CA GLY A 145 4.86 -8.17 44.59
C GLY A 145 5.14 -6.92 43.77
N ARG A 146 6.06 -6.97 42.80
CA ARG A 146 6.35 -5.82 41.92
C ARG A 146 5.32 -5.74 40.79
N THR A 147 4.82 -4.54 40.52
CA THR A 147 3.89 -4.30 39.41
C THR A 147 4.59 -4.53 38.06
N VAL A 148 4.13 -5.48 37.28
CA VAL A 148 4.70 -5.86 35.98
C VAL A 148 3.74 -5.65 34.81
N ASN A 149 2.43 -5.73 35.03
CA ASN A 149 1.38 -5.48 34.04
C ASN A 149 1.65 -6.15 32.67
N ARG A 150 2.01 -7.43 32.68
CA ARG A 150 2.41 -8.16 31.47
C ARG A 150 1.37 -9.18 31.01
N CYS A 151 1.23 -9.35 29.71
CA CYS A 151 0.46 -10.41 29.07
C CYS A 151 1.42 -11.30 28.27
N GLU A 152 1.57 -12.55 28.69
CA GLU A 152 2.49 -13.51 28.08
C GLU A 152 1.79 -14.45 27.08
N GLY A 153 0.44 -14.47 27.07
CA GLY A 153 -0.34 -15.32 26.17
C GLY A 153 -0.50 -14.77 24.76
N ILE A 154 -0.07 -13.53 24.51
CA ILE A 154 -0.17 -12.87 23.22
C ILE A 154 1.21 -12.39 22.79
N ALA A 155 1.55 -12.62 21.52
CA ALA A 155 2.73 -12.07 20.88
C ALA A 155 2.35 -11.41 19.55
N TRP A 156 3.13 -10.41 19.14
CA TRP A 156 3.04 -9.79 17.86
C TRP A 156 4.31 -10.04 17.05
N ASN A 157 4.13 -10.49 15.80
CA ASN A 157 5.22 -10.62 14.85
C ASN A 157 4.89 -9.78 13.62
N GLY A 158 5.66 -8.71 13.41
CA GLY A 158 5.49 -7.79 12.31
C GLY A 158 6.37 -8.12 11.10
N GLY A 159 6.25 -7.31 10.07
CA GLY A 159 7.04 -7.40 8.84
C GLY A 159 7.89 -6.14 8.60
N CYS A 160 8.73 -6.17 7.57
CA CYS A 160 9.54 -5.02 7.14
C CYS A 160 8.81 -4.11 6.13
N THR A 161 7.56 -4.43 5.78
CA THR A 161 6.80 -3.77 4.70
C THR A 161 5.78 -2.77 5.22
N ASP A 162 5.82 -2.46 6.51
CA ASP A 162 4.87 -1.56 7.15
C ASP A 162 5.43 -0.13 7.24
N THR A 163 4.54 0.87 7.19
CA THR A 163 4.94 2.26 7.40
C THR A 163 5.34 2.53 8.84
N ASN A 164 6.09 3.61 9.09
CA ASN A 164 6.51 4.01 10.43
C ASN A 164 5.32 4.27 11.35
N GLU A 165 4.26 4.91 10.82
CA GLU A 165 3.05 5.23 11.56
C GLU A 165 2.32 3.95 12.00
N PHE A 166 2.22 2.95 11.12
CA PHE A 166 1.64 1.66 11.44
C PHE A 166 2.42 0.96 12.55
N ASN A 167 3.74 0.88 12.42
CA ASN A 167 4.61 0.27 13.44
C ASN A 167 4.46 0.97 14.80
N TYR A 168 4.39 2.31 14.81
CA TYR A 168 4.14 3.07 16.04
C TYR A 168 2.81 2.70 16.70
N LEU A 169 1.72 2.65 15.91
CA LEU A 169 0.39 2.28 16.39
C LEU A 169 0.35 0.86 16.94
N VAL A 170 0.99 -0.09 16.26
CA VAL A 170 1.10 -1.48 16.71
C VAL A 170 1.80 -1.55 18.08
N VAL A 171 2.99 -0.96 18.21
CA VAL A 171 3.74 -0.99 19.47
C VAL A 171 2.94 -0.34 20.60
N LYS A 172 2.32 0.79 20.34
CA LYS A 172 1.47 1.49 21.32
C LYS A 172 0.28 0.63 21.77
N THR A 173 -0.42 0.01 20.82
CA THR A 173 -1.58 -0.85 21.09
C THR A 173 -1.18 -2.09 21.87
N MET A 174 -0.14 -2.80 21.43
CA MET A 174 0.31 -4.03 22.09
C MET A 174 0.80 -3.75 23.52
N ARG A 175 1.54 -2.68 23.74
CA ARG A 175 1.95 -2.26 25.07
C ARG A 175 0.78 -1.86 25.96
N SER A 176 -0.26 -1.23 25.44
CA SER A 176 -1.46 -0.91 26.21
C SER A 176 -2.23 -2.16 26.67
N LEU A 177 -2.10 -3.26 25.93
CA LEU A 177 -2.63 -4.57 26.32
C LEU A 177 -1.71 -5.34 27.27
N GLY A 178 -0.50 -4.85 27.55
CA GLY A 178 0.52 -5.49 28.36
C GLY A 178 1.34 -6.54 27.61
N VAL A 179 1.22 -6.63 26.28
CA VAL A 179 1.96 -7.62 25.48
C VAL A 179 3.45 -7.33 25.52
N CYS A 180 4.25 -8.34 25.87
CA CYS A 180 5.70 -8.27 26.00
C CYS A 180 6.42 -8.81 24.76
N GLY A 181 5.86 -9.81 24.11
CA GLY A 181 6.41 -10.42 22.89
C GLY A 181 6.12 -9.58 21.65
N LEU A 182 7.05 -8.69 21.31
CA LEU A 182 6.97 -7.82 20.12
C LEU A 182 8.23 -8.08 19.30
N GLU A 183 8.06 -8.71 18.15
CA GLU A 183 9.13 -8.96 17.20
C GLU A 183 8.78 -8.44 15.81
N ASN A 184 9.81 -8.18 15.03
CA ASN A 184 9.68 -7.75 13.64
C ASN A 184 10.66 -8.52 12.78
N GLN A 185 10.24 -8.94 11.60
CA GLN A 185 11.02 -9.76 10.66
C GLN A 185 12.40 -9.15 10.33
N ALA A 186 12.51 -7.83 10.30
CA ALA A 186 13.78 -7.14 10.02
C ALA A 186 14.67 -6.91 11.25
N ARG A 187 14.24 -7.35 12.42
CA ARG A 187 14.98 -7.23 13.69
C ARG A 187 15.73 -8.52 13.99
N VAL A 188 16.79 -8.75 13.27
CA VAL A 188 17.69 -9.88 13.51
C VAL A 188 19.04 -9.36 13.91
#